data_d7cb9da50054fe652ccd6cb62d0606ac
#
_entry.id   d7cb9da50054fe652ccd6cb62d0606ac
#
_cell.length_a   1.000
_cell.length_b   1.000
_cell.length_c   1.000
_cell.angle_alpha   90.00
_cell.angle_beta   90.00
_cell.angle_gamma   90.00
#
_symmetry.space_group_name_H-M   'P 1'
#
loop_
_entity.id
_entity.type
_entity.pdbx_description
1 polymer ?
#
loop_
_entity_poly.entity_id
_entity_poly.type
_entity_poly.pdbx_seq_one_letter_code
_entity_poly.pdbx_strand_id
1 'polypeptide(L)'
;TYVGKIGVGRVHRGRIYPNSEVAIMDGPDGTPRRAKINQILEFEGLERKEVNEAQAGDIILVTGIEELNIGTTITDKDHPEALPMLTVDEPTLTMNFQVNTSPLAGREGKFVTSRQIRERLERELKSNVAMRMRPTADETVWEIAGRGELHLTILLENMRREGYELAVSRPRVVIKEVDGVKMEPYELLTVDVEEEHQGAVMEELGRRRGDLQDMEPDGKGRVRLEYRIPARGLIGFQSMFMTMCRGTGIMSHVFDDYGTIKTGDVGERRSGVIISQDDGAAVAYALWKIQERGRLFVNPGDELYE
;
A
#
# COMPACT_ATOMS: atom_id res chain seq x y z
N THR A 1 -17.91 -21.74 14.95
CA THR A 1 -18.54 -22.18 13.69
C THR A 1 -17.82 -21.50 12.56
N TYR A 2 -17.28 -22.25 11.58
CA TYR A 2 -16.59 -21.68 10.42
C TYR A 2 -17.66 -21.11 9.46
N VAL A 3 -17.79 -19.81 9.41
CA VAL A 3 -18.82 -19.12 8.60
C VAL A 3 -18.37 -18.85 7.15
N GLY A 4 -17.12 -19.15 6.81
CA GLY A 4 -16.57 -18.86 5.50
C GLY A 4 -16.31 -17.36 5.27
N LYS A 5 -16.24 -16.95 4.00
CA LYS A 5 -16.06 -15.57 3.59
C LYS A 5 -17.35 -14.78 3.79
N ILE A 6 -17.24 -13.60 4.40
CA ILE A 6 -18.37 -12.68 4.61
C ILE A 6 -18.15 -11.45 3.73
N GLY A 7 -19.08 -11.19 2.83
CA GLY A 7 -19.10 -9.98 2.03
C GLY A 7 -19.91 -8.88 2.70
N VAL A 8 -19.38 -7.66 2.75
CA VAL A 8 -20.12 -6.47 3.20
C VAL A 8 -20.43 -5.62 1.99
N GLY A 9 -21.69 -5.25 1.82
CA GLY A 9 -22.13 -4.46 0.67
C GLY A 9 -23.38 -3.65 0.94
N ARG A 10 -23.67 -2.72 0.05
CA ARG A 10 -24.89 -1.92 0.08
C ARG A 10 -25.90 -2.47 -0.93
N VAL A 11 -27.16 -2.58 -0.52
CA VAL A 11 -28.27 -2.87 -1.43
C VAL A 11 -28.61 -1.58 -2.19
N HIS A 12 -28.37 -1.55 -3.49
CA HIS A 12 -28.64 -0.37 -4.32
C HIS A 12 -30.07 -0.35 -4.84
N ARG A 13 -30.62 -1.51 -5.20
CA ARG A 13 -31.97 -1.66 -5.74
C ARG A 13 -32.63 -2.96 -5.28
N GLY A 14 -33.95 -2.94 -5.17
CA GLY A 14 -34.74 -4.14 -4.86
C GLY A 14 -34.62 -4.62 -3.43
N ARG A 15 -34.76 -5.93 -3.27
CA ARG A 15 -34.72 -6.65 -2.01
C ARG A 15 -33.89 -7.92 -2.15
N ILE A 16 -33.30 -8.35 -1.06
CA ILE A 16 -32.46 -9.54 -1.00
C ILE A 16 -32.89 -10.41 0.19
N TYR A 17 -32.87 -11.72 0.01
CA TYR A 17 -33.37 -12.69 0.98
C TYR A 17 -32.31 -13.76 1.30
N PRO A 18 -32.26 -14.29 2.52
CA PRO A 18 -31.43 -15.46 2.85
C PRO A 18 -31.93 -16.70 2.07
N ASN A 19 -31.03 -17.64 1.87
CA ASN A 19 -31.24 -18.87 1.11
C ASN A 19 -31.69 -18.68 -0.36
N SER A 20 -31.54 -17.48 -0.92
CA SER A 20 -31.88 -17.17 -2.30
C SER A 20 -30.76 -17.48 -3.28
N GLU A 21 -31.13 -17.85 -4.51
CA GLU A 21 -30.22 -17.94 -5.65
C GLU A 21 -30.06 -16.58 -6.29
N VAL A 22 -28.82 -16.21 -6.57
CA VAL A 22 -28.41 -14.93 -7.14
C VAL A 22 -27.40 -15.13 -8.26
N ALA A 23 -27.17 -14.10 -9.06
CA ALA A 23 -26.00 -14.03 -9.92
C ALA A 23 -24.96 -13.08 -9.30
N ILE A 24 -23.69 -13.36 -9.53
CA ILE A 24 -22.57 -12.49 -9.21
C ILE A 24 -21.86 -12.06 -10.48
N MET A 25 -21.50 -10.80 -10.57
CA MET A 25 -20.82 -10.20 -11.73
C MET A 25 -19.68 -9.29 -11.30
N ASP A 26 -18.58 -9.38 -12.03
CA ASP A 26 -17.42 -8.51 -11.86
C ASP A 26 -17.47 -7.40 -12.95
N GLY A 27 -18.33 -6.41 -12.72
CA GLY A 27 -18.59 -5.29 -13.63
C GLY A 27 -19.63 -5.57 -14.73
N PRO A 28 -20.03 -4.54 -15.51
CA PRO A 28 -21.09 -4.62 -16.53
C PRO A 28 -20.78 -5.62 -17.66
N ASP A 29 -19.52 -5.76 -18.02
CA ASP A 29 -19.05 -6.68 -19.08
C ASP A 29 -18.70 -8.07 -18.55
N GLY A 30 -18.86 -8.29 -17.24
CA GLY A 30 -18.56 -9.56 -16.58
C GLY A 30 -19.57 -10.65 -16.92
N THR A 31 -19.11 -11.90 -17.02
CA THR A 31 -20.02 -13.05 -17.21
C THR A 31 -20.75 -13.36 -15.91
N PRO A 32 -22.10 -13.42 -15.91
CA PRO A 32 -22.88 -13.78 -14.73
C PRO A 32 -22.55 -15.20 -14.25
N ARG A 33 -22.26 -15.34 -12.97
CA ARG A 33 -22.02 -16.63 -12.30
C ARG A 33 -23.09 -16.86 -11.24
N ARG A 34 -23.69 -18.03 -11.24
CA ARG A 34 -24.71 -18.38 -10.24
C ARG A 34 -24.09 -18.59 -8.88
N ALA A 35 -24.73 -18.06 -7.86
CA ALA A 35 -24.34 -18.22 -6.47
C ALA A 35 -25.56 -18.36 -5.57
N LYS A 36 -25.37 -18.84 -4.35
CA LYS A 36 -26.41 -18.95 -3.34
C LYS A 36 -26.01 -18.17 -2.10
N ILE A 37 -26.92 -17.35 -1.62
CA ILE A 37 -26.82 -16.68 -0.33
C ILE A 37 -27.28 -17.67 0.76
N ASN A 38 -26.48 -17.82 1.83
CA ASN A 38 -26.91 -18.60 2.97
C ASN A 38 -27.63 -17.71 3.99
N GLN A 39 -26.95 -16.70 4.50
CA GLN A 39 -27.48 -15.78 5.51
C GLN A 39 -27.24 -14.34 5.12
N ILE A 40 -28.12 -13.47 5.59
CA ILE A 40 -27.97 -12.02 5.53
C ILE A 40 -27.97 -11.50 6.96
N LEU A 41 -27.01 -10.65 7.28
CA LEU A 41 -26.90 -10.02 8.58
C LEU A 41 -26.81 -8.50 8.42
N GLU A 42 -27.28 -7.77 9.39
CA GLU A 42 -27.14 -6.32 9.52
C GLU A 42 -26.35 -5.97 10.77
N PHE A 43 -25.79 -4.77 10.80
CA PHE A 43 -25.16 -4.22 12.00
C PHE A 43 -26.20 -3.55 12.89
N GLU A 44 -26.35 -4.04 14.12
CA GLU A 44 -27.11 -3.38 15.18
C GLU A 44 -26.12 -2.91 16.25
N GLY A 45 -25.65 -1.66 16.12
CA GLY A 45 -24.50 -1.19 16.89
C GLY A 45 -23.20 -1.92 16.48
N LEU A 46 -22.61 -2.68 17.40
CA LEU A 46 -21.40 -3.48 17.16
C LEU A 46 -21.72 -4.97 16.90
N GLU A 47 -22.96 -5.36 17.09
CA GLU A 47 -23.38 -6.76 16.90
C GLU A 47 -23.88 -7.01 15.49
N ARG A 48 -23.80 -8.27 15.06
CA ARG A 48 -24.31 -8.74 13.76
C ARG A 48 -25.59 -9.53 14.03
N LYS A 49 -26.69 -9.02 13.49
CA LYS A 49 -28.02 -9.61 13.66
C LYS A 49 -28.49 -10.22 12.33
N GLU A 50 -28.94 -11.46 12.37
CA GLU A 50 -29.52 -12.11 11.19
C GLU A 50 -30.88 -11.50 10.86
N VAL A 51 -31.11 -11.21 9.57
CA VAL A 51 -32.34 -10.62 9.05
C VAL A 51 -32.93 -11.52 7.95
N ASN A 52 -34.25 -11.50 7.84
CA ASN A 52 -34.97 -12.30 6.84
C ASN A 52 -35.14 -11.57 5.49
N GLU A 53 -34.88 -10.27 5.45
CA GLU A 53 -35.00 -9.43 4.28
C GLU A 53 -34.11 -8.20 4.47
N ALA A 54 -33.52 -7.71 3.38
CA ALA A 54 -32.90 -6.39 3.32
C ALA A 54 -33.31 -5.68 2.03
N GLN A 55 -33.39 -4.36 2.08
CA GLN A 55 -33.92 -3.53 0.98
C GLN A 55 -32.95 -2.45 0.53
N ALA A 56 -33.29 -1.80 -0.57
CA ALA A 56 -32.48 -0.71 -1.12
C ALA A 56 -32.17 0.37 -0.06
N GLY A 57 -30.87 0.66 0.12
CA GLY A 57 -30.34 1.57 1.12
C GLY A 57 -29.55 0.88 2.23
N ASP A 58 -29.89 -0.35 2.55
CA ASP A 58 -29.30 -1.11 3.66
C ASP A 58 -27.85 -1.52 3.39
N ILE A 59 -27.04 -1.56 4.44
CA ILE A 59 -25.69 -2.14 4.43
C ILE A 59 -25.75 -3.49 5.11
N ILE A 60 -25.45 -4.53 4.36
CA ILE A 60 -25.62 -5.92 4.79
C ILE A 60 -24.33 -6.71 4.74
N LEU A 61 -24.31 -7.80 5.50
CA LEU A 61 -23.31 -8.84 5.40
C LEU A 61 -23.95 -10.07 4.77
N VAL A 62 -23.29 -10.64 3.77
CA VAL A 62 -23.75 -11.80 3.02
C VAL A 62 -22.77 -12.95 3.22
N THR A 63 -23.30 -14.15 3.49
CA THR A 63 -22.54 -15.38 3.60
C THR A 63 -22.95 -16.40 2.54
N GLY A 64 -22.10 -17.39 2.25
CA GLY A 64 -22.39 -18.47 1.30
C GLY A 64 -21.77 -18.29 -0.07
N ILE A 65 -21.21 -17.14 -0.39
CA ILE A 65 -20.56 -16.87 -1.67
C ILE A 65 -19.03 -16.89 -1.47
N GLU A 66 -18.34 -17.90 -1.97
CA GLU A 66 -16.89 -18.05 -1.80
C GLU A 66 -16.08 -17.11 -2.69
N GLU A 67 -16.54 -16.89 -3.92
CA GLU A 67 -15.87 -16.08 -4.93
C GLU A 67 -16.31 -14.60 -4.92
N LEU A 68 -16.53 -14.03 -3.75
CA LEU A 68 -16.91 -12.63 -3.62
C LEU A 68 -15.64 -11.77 -3.46
N ASN A 69 -15.46 -10.80 -4.36
CA ASN A 69 -14.39 -9.82 -4.34
C ASN A 69 -14.94 -8.41 -4.12
N ILE A 70 -14.08 -7.47 -3.76
CA ILE A 70 -14.46 -6.05 -3.66
C ILE A 70 -14.80 -5.54 -5.07
N GLY A 71 -15.98 -4.92 -5.21
CA GLY A 71 -16.51 -4.46 -6.49
C GLY A 71 -17.41 -5.47 -7.19
N THR A 72 -17.47 -6.73 -6.76
CA THR A 72 -18.43 -7.71 -7.29
C THR A 72 -19.85 -7.28 -6.97
N THR A 73 -20.72 -7.30 -7.98
CA THR A 73 -22.16 -7.04 -7.82
C THR A 73 -22.91 -8.35 -7.61
N ILE A 74 -23.78 -8.38 -6.58
CA ILE A 74 -24.78 -9.42 -6.39
C ILE A 74 -26.07 -8.93 -7.05
N THR A 75 -26.62 -9.69 -7.98
CA THR A 75 -27.75 -9.28 -8.81
C THR A 75 -28.77 -10.40 -8.97
N ASP A 76 -29.93 -10.06 -9.54
CA ASP A 76 -30.97 -11.04 -9.87
C ASP A 76 -30.41 -12.10 -10.84
N LYS A 77 -30.78 -13.37 -10.62
CA LYS A 77 -30.29 -14.49 -11.43
C LYS A 77 -30.84 -14.54 -12.85
N ASP A 78 -32.05 -14.03 -13.04
CA ASP A 78 -32.80 -14.10 -14.29
C ASP A 78 -32.62 -12.81 -15.12
N HIS A 79 -32.34 -11.68 -14.45
CA HIS A 79 -32.09 -10.37 -15.06
C HIS A 79 -30.80 -9.78 -14.48
N PRO A 80 -29.63 -10.34 -14.81
CA PRO A 80 -28.37 -9.90 -14.25
C PRO A 80 -27.99 -8.52 -14.76
N GLU A 81 -27.83 -7.56 -13.84
CA GLU A 81 -27.38 -6.20 -14.11
C GLU A 81 -26.29 -5.83 -13.09
N ALA A 82 -25.09 -5.54 -13.55
CA ALA A 82 -23.98 -5.18 -12.69
C ALA A 82 -23.80 -3.67 -12.58
N LEU A 83 -23.37 -3.24 -11.41
CA LEU A 83 -22.87 -1.89 -11.18
C LEU A 83 -21.48 -1.73 -11.81
N PRO A 84 -21.05 -0.49 -12.12
CA PRO A 84 -19.67 -0.23 -12.52
C PRO A 84 -18.68 -0.79 -11.49
N MET A 85 -17.63 -1.44 -11.99
CA MET A 85 -16.60 -1.98 -11.11
C MET A 85 -15.88 -0.86 -10.37
N LEU A 86 -15.60 -1.04 -9.10
CA LEU A 86 -14.75 -0.12 -8.36
C LEU A 86 -13.32 -0.23 -8.90
N THR A 87 -12.83 0.83 -9.50
CA THR A 87 -11.43 0.93 -9.91
C THR A 87 -10.59 1.31 -8.71
N VAL A 88 -9.56 0.54 -8.47
CA VAL A 88 -8.53 0.85 -7.47
C VAL A 88 -7.27 1.24 -8.22
N ASP A 89 -6.62 2.32 -7.79
CA ASP A 89 -5.38 2.79 -8.40
C ASP A 89 -4.37 1.65 -8.52
N GLU A 90 -3.73 1.56 -9.67
CA GLU A 90 -2.71 0.56 -9.91
C GLU A 90 -1.50 0.76 -8.98
N PRO A 91 -0.86 -0.34 -8.54
CA PRO A 91 0.34 -0.23 -7.74
C PRO A 91 1.46 0.42 -8.55
N THR A 92 2.13 1.40 -7.95
CA THR A 92 3.23 2.16 -8.57
C THR A 92 4.61 1.70 -8.11
N LEU A 93 4.70 1.08 -6.93
CA LEU A 93 5.95 0.58 -6.35
C LEU A 93 5.92 -0.93 -6.14
N THR A 94 7.08 -1.55 -6.34
CA THR A 94 7.32 -2.96 -6.01
C THR A 94 8.47 -3.11 -5.03
N MET A 95 8.42 -4.16 -4.24
CA MET A 95 9.47 -4.58 -3.33
C MET A 95 9.51 -6.11 -3.27
N ASN A 96 10.70 -6.69 -3.24
CA ASN A 96 10.83 -8.12 -3.02
C ASN A 96 10.75 -8.41 -1.52
N PHE A 97 9.92 -9.38 -1.18
CA PHE A 97 9.82 -10.01 0.14
C PHE A 97 10.44 -11.40 0.01
N GLN A 98 11.38 -11.72 0.86
CA GLN A 98 12.12 -12.97 0.78
C GLN A 98 12.44 -13.55 2.15
N VAL A 99 12.72 -14.83 2.17
CA VAL A 99 13.22 -15.49 3.36
C VAL A 99 14.54 -14.85 3.77
N ASN A 100 14.74 -14.63 5.08
CA ASN A 100 16.03 -14.21 5.59
C ASN A 100 17.02 -15.36 5.49
N THR A 101 18.06 -15.19 4.68
CA THR A 101 19.12 -16.18 4.46
C THR A 101 20.43 -15.77 5.15
N SER A 102 20.42 -14.70 5.96
CA SER A 102 21.60 -14.27 6.70
C SER A 102 21.98 -15.27 7.81
N PRO A 103 23.22 -15.26 8.31
CA PRO A 103 23.62 -16.05 9.48
C PRO A 103 22.78 -15.76 10.75
N LEU A 104 22.06 -14.65 10.77
CA LEU A 104 21.23 -14.21 11.88
C LEU A 104 19.76 -14.68 11.76
N ALA A 105 19.42 -15.44 10.72
CA ALA A 105 18.06 -15.90 10.48
C ALA A 105 17.51 -16.72 11.66
N GLY A 106 16.28 -16.41 12.09
CA GLY A 106 15.56 -17.08 13.16
C GLY A 106 15.88 -16.56 14.58
N ARG A 107 16.66 -15.47 14.71
CA ARG A 107 16.93 -14.89 16.04
C ARG A 107 15.77 -14.04 16.55
N GLU A 108 15.07 -13.32 15.67
CA GLU A 108 14.02 -12.35 16.03
C GLU A 108 12.60 -12.86 15.79
N GLY A 109 12.41 -13.66 14.75
CA GLY A 109 11.10 -14.09 14.31
C GLY A 109 10.78 -15.55 14.63
N LYS A 110 9.47 -15.82 14.84
CA LYS A 110 8.94 -17.19 14.99
C LYS A 110 8.59 -17.82 13.65
N PHE A 111 8.21 -17.01 12.66
CA PHE A 111 7.77 -17.43 11.34
C PHE A 111 8.80 -17.03 10.29
N VAL A 112 9.67 -17.96 9.93
CA VAL A 112 10.87 -17.72 9.10
C VAL A 112 10.86 -18.50 7.78
N THR A 113 9.89 -19.42 7.60
CA THR A 113 9.87 -20.29 6.42
C THR A 113 9.14 -19.64 5.24
N SER A 114 9.55 -20.00 4.01
CA SER A 114 8.92 -19.53 2.78
C SER A 114 7.42 -19.79 2.75
N ARG A 115 7.00 -20.98 3.19
CA ARG A 115 5.58 -21.36 3.26
C ARG A 115 4.77 -20.42 4.18
N GLN A 116 5.28 -20.14 5.38
CA GLN A 116 4.60 -19.25 6.34
C GLN A 116 4.46 -17.83 5.82
N ILE A 117 5.55 -17.29 5.23
CA ILE A 117 5.55 -15.94 4.64
C ILE A 117 4.55 -15.89 3.49
N ARG A 118 4.57 -16.86 2.58
CA ARG A 118 3.65 -16.94 1.46
C ARG A 118 2.18 -16.98 1.92
N GLU A 119 1.83 -17.87 2.83
CA GLU A 119 0.47 -17.99 3.37
C GLU A 119 -0.02 -16.68 4.02
N ARG A 120 0.89 -15.95 4.66
CA ARG A 120 0.57 -14.63 5.24
C ARG A 120 0.34 -13.57 4.15
N LEU A 121 1.17 -13.53 3.12
CA LEU A 121 1.01 -12.63 1.98
C LEU A 121 -0.29 -12.92 1.21
N GLU A 122 -0.58 -14.17 0.93
CA GLU A 122 -1.83 -14.59 0.28
C GLU A 122 -3.07 -14.21 1.12
N ARG A 123 -2.97 -14.23 2.45
CA ARG A 123 -4.03 -13.75 3.34
C ARG A 123 -4.25 -12.25 3.21
N GLU A 124 -3.17 -11.46 3.13
CA GLU A 124 -3.26 -10.01 2.92
C GLU A 124 -3.96 -9.67 1.61
N LEU A 125 -3.63 -10.36 0.53
CA LEU A 125 -4.21 -10.12 -0.79
C LEU A 125 -5.73 -10.32 -0.84
N LYS A 126 -6.30 -11.12 0.06
CA LYS A 126 -7.75 -11.36 0.12
C LYS A 126 -8.52 -10.11 0.58
N SER A 127 -7.91 -9.24 1.36
CA SER A 127 -8.52 -8.03 1.91
C SER A 127 -7.95 -6.75 1.30
N ASN A 128 -6.72 -6.79 0.80
CA ASN A 128 -6.00 -5.63 0.29
C ASN A 128 -5.98 -5.62 -1.24
N VAL A 129 -7.04 -5.06 -1.84
CA VAL A 129 -7.23 -5.04 -3.31
C VAL A 129 -6.23 -4.19 -4.06
N ALA A 130 -5.56 -3.27 -3.37
CA ALA A 130 -4.54 -2.39 -3.97
C ALA A 130 -3.15 -3.03 -4.03
N MET A 131 -3.01 -4.25 -3.50
CA MET A 131 -1.76 -4.98 -3.49
C MET A 131 -1.76 -6.09 -4.54
N ARG A 132 -0.61 -6.34 -5.14
CA ARG A 132 -0.39 -7.45 -6.06
C ARG A 132 0.82 -8.24 -5.61
N MET A 133 0.78 -9.55 -5.79
CA MET A 133 1.91 -10.43 -5.57
C MET A 133 2.23 -11.17 -6.87
N ARG A 134 3.50 -11.19 -7.24
CA ARG A 134 4.01 -11.96 -8.38
C ARG A 134 5.09 -12.92 -7.88
N PRO A 135 5.04 -14.19 -8.26
CA PRO A 135 6.15 -15.10 -8.03
C PRO A 135 7.35 -14.65 -8.87
N THR A 136 8.54 -14.85 -8.34
CA THR A 136 9.78 -14.66 -9.08
C THR A 136 10.33 -16.01 -9.58
N ALA A 137 11.48 -16.01 -10.25
CA ALA A 137 12.16 -17.25 -10.62
C ALA A 137 12.66 -18.05 -9.40
N ASP A 138 12.80 -17.38 -8.25
CA ASP A 138 13.17 -17.98 -6.97
C ASP A 138 11.90 -18.16 -6.13
N GLU A 139 11.57 -19.40 -5.76
CA GLU A 139 10.39 -19.76 -4.96
C GLU A 139 10.42 -19.18 -3.52
N THR A 140 11.56 -18.67 -3.08
CA THR A 140 11.74 -18.03 -1.76
C THR A 140 11.57 -16.52 -1.80
N VAL A 141 11.31 -15.94 -2.98
CA VAL A 141 11.22 -14.50 -3.24
C VAL A 141 9.88 -14.15 -3.91
N TRP A 142 9.15 -13.20 -3.34
CA TRP A 142 7.90 -12.68 -3.91
C TRP A 142 8.03 -11.19 -4.20
N GLU A 143 7.67 -10.78 -5.41
CA GLU A 143 7.52 -9.38 -5.75
C GLU A 143 6.14 -8.89 -5.28
N ILE A 144 6.14 -7.95 -4.34
CA ILE A 144 4.92 -7.34 -3.83
C ILE A 144 4.82 -5.92 -4.38
N ALA A 145 3.72 -5.63 -5.05
CA ALA A 145 3.42 -4.31 -5.58
C ALA A 145 2.34 -3.63 -4.72
N GLY A 146 2.55 -2.35 -4.42
CA GLY A 146 1.65 -1.52 -3.62
C GLY A 146 1.55 -0.10 -4.16
N ARG A 147 0.59 0.68 -3.67
CA ARG A 147 0.36 2.06 -4.12
C ARG A 147 1.51 3.02 -3.80
N GLY A 148 2.31 2.70 -2.79
CA GLY A 148 3.39 3.57 -2.35
C GLY A 148 4.21 2.96 -1.23
N GLU A 149 5.25 3.69 -0.81
CA GLU A 149 6.20 3.26 0.22
C GLU A 149 5.51 2.94 1.56
N LEU A 150 4.61 3.82 2.01
CA LEU A 150 3.88 3.64 3.27
C LEU A 150 3.02 2.38 3.27
N HIS A 151 2.37 2.06 2.16
CA HIS A 151 1.54 0.87 2.03
C HIS A 151 2.34 -0.42 2.25
N LEU A 152 3.53 -0.52 1.63
CA LEU A 152 4.42 -1.66 1.79
C LEU A 152 5.06 -1.71 3.19
N THR A 153 5.42 -0.55 3.75
CA THR A 153 5.99 -0.44 5.09
C THR A 153 5.00 -0.86 6.18
N ILE A 154 3.72 -0.51 6.05
CA ILE A 154 2.67 -0.95 7.00
C ILE A 154 2.52 -2.47 6.97
N LEU A 155 2.54 -3.08 5.77
CA LEU A 155 2.52 -4.55 5.67
C LEU A 155 3.71 -5.18 6.40
N LEU A 156 4.91 -4.67 6.16
CA LEU A 156 6.13 -5.15 6.83
C LEU A 156 6.03 -5.04 8.34
N GLU A 157 5.59 -3.88 8.84
CA GLU A 157 5.46 -3.65 10.27
C GLU A 157 4.41 -4.56 10.91
N ASN A 158 3.28 -4.80 10.24
CA ASN A 158 2.27 -5.74 10.71
C ASN A 158 2.84 -7.16 10.76
N MET A 159 3.54 -7.60 9.72
CA MET A 159 4.18 -8.92 9.69
C MET A 159 5.22 -9.05 10.81
N ARG A 160 6.05 -8.02 11.03
CA ARG A 160 7.02 -7.99 12.13
C ARG A 160 6.34 -8.15 13.49
N ARG A 161 5.26 -7.41 13.75
CA ARG A 161 4.48 -7.51 15.00
C ARG A 161 3.81 -8.87 15.18
N GLU A 162 3.43 -9.52 14.10
CA GLU A 162 2.90 -10.89 14.12
C GLU A 162 3.99 -11.93 14.38
N GLY A 163 5.26 -11.57 14.37
CA GLY A 163 6.42 -12.44 14.63
C GLY A 163 7.03 -13.07 13.37
N TYR A 164 6.76 -12.50 12.19
CA TYR A 164 7.45 -12.88 10.96
C TYR A 164 8.82 -12.21 10.88
N GLU A 165 9.80 -12.98 10.44
CA GLU A 165 11.13 -12.51 10.08
C GLU A 165 11.33 -12.73 8.59
N LEU A 166 11.69 -11.69 7.87
CA LEU A 166 11.92 -11.71 6.44
C LEU A 166 12.93 -10.64 6.02
N ALA A 167 13.53 -10.83 4.86
CA ALA A 167 14.36 -9.82 4.23
C ALA A 167 13.57 -9.13 3.10
N VAL A 168 13.89 -7.86 2.83
CA VAL A 168 13.24 -7.06 1.79
C VAL A 168 14.26 -6.37 0.90
N SER A 169 13.90 -6.16 -0.36
CA SER A 169 14.71 -5.35 -1.27
C SER A 169 14.41 -3.86 -1.12
N ARG A 170 15.21 -3.04 -1.77
CA ARG A 170 14.84 -1.63 -1.99
C ARG A 170 13.58 -1.55 -2.83
N PRO A 171 12.68 -0.56 -2.57
CA PRO A 171 11.53 -0.33 -3.42
C PRO A 171 11.97 0.10 -4.83
N ARG A 172 11.20 -0.35 -5.82
CA ARG A 172 11.38 0.00 -7.24
C ARG A 172 10.04 0.40 -7.82
N VAL A 173 10.05 1.30 -8.80
CA VAL A 173 8.83 1.65 -9.53
C VAL A 173 8.45 0.54 -10.52
N VAL A 174 7.15 0.39 -10.74
CA VAL A 174 6.62 -0.53 -11.77
C VAL A 174 6.86 0.09 -13.13
N ILE A 175 7.68 -0.54 -13.95
CA ILE A 175 7.87 -0.12 -15.35
C ILE A 175 6.88 -0.91 -16.21
N LYS A 176 6.16 -0.21 -17.07
CA LYS A 176 5.29 -0.79 -18.10
C LYS A 176 5.90 -0.63 -19.48
N GLU A 177 5.55 -1.51 -20.38
CA GLU A 177 5.87 -1.39 -21.80
C GLU A 177 4.56 -1.13 -22.56
N VAL A 178 4.46 0.04 -23.17
CA VAL A 178 3.32 0.45 -23.98
C VAL A 178 3.84 0.75 -25.38
N ASP A 179 3.31 0.06 -26.38
CA ASP A 179 3.73 0.19 -27.78
C ASP A 179 5.25 0.02 -28.00
N GLY A 180 5.89 -0.87 -27.23
CA GLY A 180 7.32 -1.12 -27.30
C GLY A 180 8.20 -0.07 -26.59
N VAL A 181 7.59 0.92 -25.92
CA VAL A 181 8.29 1.95 -25.15
C VAL A 181 8.14 1.68 -23.67
N LYS A 182 9.27 1.66 -22.95
CA LYS A 182 9.25 1.55 -21.48
C LYS A 182 8.81 2.87 -20.87
N MET A 183 7.82 2.79 -19.99
CA MET A 183 7.22 3.91 -19.28
C MET A 183 7.31 3.72 -17.78
N GLU A 184 7.52 4.82 -17.05
CA GLU A 184 7.49 4.86 -15.59
C GLU A 184 6.26 5.59 -15.08
N PRO A 185 5.77 5.27 -13.86
CA PRO A 185 4.62 5.96 -13.27
C PRO A 185 5.00 7.38 -12.85
N TYR A 186 4.08 8.32 -13.09
CA TYR A 186 4.14 9.70 -12.63
C TYR A 186 3.06 9.93 -11.59
N GLU A 187 3.33 10.86 -10.70
CA GLU A 187 2.41 11.28 -9.65
C GLU A 187 2.23 12.81 -9.69
N LEU A 188 1.02 13.24 -9.36
CA LEU A 188 0.73 14.64 -9.07
C LEU A 188 1.02 14.85 -7.59
N LEU A 189 2.02 15.66 -7.32
CA LEU A 189 2.47 16.03 -5.98
C LEU A 189 1.98 17.43 -5.67
N THR A 190 1.21 17.57 -4.59
CA THR A 190 0.84 18.87 -4.02
C THR A 190 1.63 19.10 -2.75
N VAL A 191 2.30 20.23 -2.66
CA VAL A 191 3.11 20.64 -1.50
C VAL A 191 2.63 21.99 -1.03
N ASP A 192 2.37 22.12 0.27
CA ASP A 192 1.99 23.37 0.91
C ASP A 192 3.06 23.74 1.96
N VAL A 193 3.80 24.81 1.74
CA VAL A 193 4.97 25.18 2.52
C VAL A 193 4.99 26.67 2.85
N GLU A 194 5.70 27.06 3.90
CA GLU A 194 6.00 28.44 4.18
C GLU A 194 6.93 29.03 3.09
N GLU A 195 6.72 30.29 2.72
CA GLU A 195 7.49 30.96 1.64
C GLU A 195 9.01 30.88 1.87
N GLU A 196 9.47 30.90 3.13
CA GLU A 196 10.90 30.76 3.46
C GLU A 196 11.50 29.42 3.05
N HIS A 197 10.70 28.37 2.95
CA HIS A 197 11.14 27.03 2.58
C HIS A 197 10.94 26.71 1.09
N GLN A 198 10.18 27.54 0.36
CA GLN A 198 9.83 27.33 -1.05
C GLN A 198 11.05 27.05 -1.93
N GLY A 199 12.09 27.89 -1.84
CA GLY A 199 13.26 27.78 -2.70
C GLY A 199 13.99 26.43 -2.56
N ALA A 200 14.18 25.98 -1.31
CA ALA A 200 14.84 24.71 -1.02
C ALA A 200 14.02 23.52 -1.52
N VAL A 201 12.69 23.56 -1.34
CA VAL A 201 11.78 22.51 -1.79
C VAL A 201 11.77 22.44 -3.33
N MET A 202 11.68 23.58 -4.01
CA MET A 202 11.70 23.65 -5.47
C MET A 202 13.01 23.13 -6.05
N GLU A 203 14.14 23.47 -5.44
CA GLU A 203 15.47 22.99 -5.86
C GLU A 203 15.54 21.46 -5.75
N GLU A 204 15.09 20.89 -4.63
CA GLU A 204 15.12 19.45 -4.44
C GLU A 204 14.15 18.70 -5.35
N LEU A 205 12.95 19.23 -5.59
CA LEU A 205 11.99 18.65 -6.53
C LEU A 205 12.52 18.73 -7.98
N GLY A 206 13.21 19.78 -8.36
CA GLY A 206 13.90 19.89 -9.64
C GLY A 206 15.00 18.83 -9.83
N ARG A 207 15.81 18.56 -8.78
CA ARG A 207 16.79 17.47 -8.78
C ARG A 207 16.14 16.09 -8.94
N ARG A 208 14.94 15.93 -8.40
CA ARG A 208 14.13 14.72 -8.49
C ARG A 208 13.30 14.63 -9.77
N ARG A 209 13.57 15.52 -10.73
CA ARG A 209 12.94 15.55 -12.05
C ARG A 209 11.44 15.86 -12.01
N GLY A 210 10.98 16.56 -10.99
CA GLY A 210 9.62 17.11 -10.93
C GLY A 210 9.46 18.29 -11.88
N ASP A 211 8.35 18.30 -12.60
CA ASP A 211 7.95 19.38 -13.50
C ASP A 211 6.88 20.22 -12.76
N LEU A 212 7.18 21.47 -12.43
CA LEU A 212 6.24 22.39 -11.79
C LEU A 212 5.04 22.64 -12.73
N GLN A 213 3.85 22.40 -12.23
CA GLN A 213 2.60 22.60 -12.97
C GLN A 213 1.95 23.93 -12.57
N ASP A 214 1.90 24.21 -11.26
CA ASP A 214 1.28 25.41 -10.73
C ASP A 214 1.92 25.86 -9.43
N MET A 215 1.75 27.17 -9.10
CA MET A 215 2.25 27.80 -7.88
C MET A 215 1.30 28.89 -7.43
N GLU A 216 0.65 28.67 -6.29
CA GLU A 216 -0.33 29.58 -5.73
C GLU A 216 0.09 30.06 -4.33
N PRO A 217 0.53 31.33 -4.17
CA PRO A 217 0.71 31.94 -2.85
C PRO A 217 -0.63 32.26 -2.20
N ASP A 218 -0.78 31.97 -0.91
CA ASP A 218 -2.00 32.25 -0.14
C ASP A 218 -2.12 33.72 0.33
N GLY A 219 -1.06 34.51 0.10
CA GLY A 219 -0.95 35.90 0.57
C GLY A 219 -0.81 36.04 2.10
N LYS A 220 -0.61 34.93 2.83
CA LYS A 220 -0.44 34.89 4.29
C LYS A 220 0.89 34.24 4.71
N GLY A 221 1.81 34.08 3.77
CA GLY A 221 3.14 33.53 4.01
C GLY A 221 3.27 32.04 3.70
N ARG A 222 2.29 31.42 3.05
CA ARG A 222 2.37 30.05 2.54
C ARG A 222 2.20 30.02 1.02
N VAL A 223 2.76 29.01 0.41
CA VAL A 223 2.66 28.77 -1.02
C VAL A 223 2.32 27.30 -1.27
N ARG A 224 1.36 27.07 -2.16
CA ARG A 224 1.04 25.77 -2.69
C ARG A 224 1.78 25.57 -4.02
N LEU A 225 2.46 24.44 -4.13
CA LEU A 225 3.18 24.02 -5.32
C LEU A 225 2.57 22.72 -5.83
N GLU A 226 2.28 22.66 -7.12
CA GLU A 226 1.82 21.44 -7.78
C GLU A 226 2.89 20.97 -8.78
N TYR A 227 3.27 19.71 -8.66
CA TYR A 227 4.28 19.09 -9.49
C TYR A 227 3.76 17.80 -10.11
N ARG A 228 4.16 17.56 -11.37
CA ARG A 228 4.13 16.24 -11.97
C ARG A 228 5.53 15.64 -11.87
N ILE A 229 5.67 14.53 -11.14
CA ILE A 229 6.97 13.97 -10.78
C ILE A 229 7.00 12.46 -11.01
N PRO A 230 8.12 11.87 -11.51
CA PRO A 230 8.25 10.41 -11.54
C PRO A 230 8.12 9.82 -10.13
N ALA A 231 7.33 8.76 -9.96
CA ALA A 231 7.08 8.16 -8.64
C ALA A 231 8.39 7.75 -7.94
N ARG A 232 9.44 7.34 -8.69
CA ARG A 232 10.77 7.06 -8.10
C ARG A 232 11.42 8.29 -7.48
N GLY A 233 11.05 9.49 -7.91
CA GLY A 233 11.53 10.75 -7.33
C GLY A 233 10.97 11.02 -5.94
N LEU A 234 9.85 10.40 -5.58
CA LEU A 234 9.23 10.54 -4.26
C LEU A 234 9.77 9.54 -3.23
N ILE A 235 10.48 8.49 -3.66
CA ILE A 235 11.07 7.52 -2.74
C ILE A 235 12.02 8.23 -1.78
N GLY A 236 11.74 8.13 -0.47
CA GLY A 236 12.50 8.77 0.60
C GLY A 236 12.41 10.31 0.65
N PHE A 237 11.59 10.94 -0.20
CA PHE A 237 11.44 12.41 -0.23
C PHE A 237 10.72 12.93 1.00
N GLN A 238 9.69 12.24 1.49
CA GLN A 238 8.87 12.70 2.62
C GLN A 238 9.71 13.06 3.85
N SER A 239 10.68 12.23 4.21
CA SER A 239 11.55 12.47 5.37
C SER A 239 12.44 13.71 5.19
N MET A 240 12.96 13.90 3.98
CA MET A 240 13.78 15.06 3.64
C MET A 240 12.92 16.33 3.62
N PHE A 241 11.74 16.27 3.01
CA PHE A 241 10.76 17.34 2.95
C PHE A 241 10.40 17.85 4.36
N MET A 242 10.06 16.95 5.27
CA MET A 242 9.75 17.33 6.66
C MET A 242 10.94 18.00 7.36
N THR A 243 12.17 17.58 7.05
CA THR A 243 13.37 18.24 7.60
C THR A 243 13.57 19.63 7.00
N MET A 244 13.39 19.78 5.69
CA MET A 244 13.53 21.07 5.00
C MET A 244 12.52 22.11 5.47
N CYS A 245 11.28 21.68 5.72
CA CYS A 245 10.19 22.53 6.19
C CYS A 245 10.08 22.59 7.73
N ARG A 246 11.08 22.09 8.49
CA ARG A 246 11.06 22.02 9.95
C ARG A 246 9.77 21.42 10.54
N GLY A 247 9.13 20.53 9.79
CA GLY A 247 7.89 19.88 10.20
C GLY A 247 6.60 20.64 9.87
N THR A 248 6.66 21.85 9.31
CA THR A 248 5.47 22.70 9.03
C THR A 248 4.84 22.44 7.64
N GLY A 249 5.56 21.79 6.75
CA GLY A 249 5.10 21.49 5.38
C GLY A 249 4.05 20.38 5.34
N ILE A 250 3.11 20.50 4.42
CA ILE A 250 2.10 19.48 4.13
C ILE A 250 2.35 18.99 2.72
N MET A 251 2.29 17.68 2.53
CA MET A 251 2.53 17.04 1.25
C MET A 251 1.52 15.94 1.00
N SER A 252 0.97 15.89 -0.21
CA SER A 252 0.14 14.80 -0.71
C SER A 252 0.49 14.48 -2.14
N HIS A 253 0.35 13.22 -2.53
CA HIS A 253 0.59 12.81 -3.90
C HIS A 253 -0.39 11.71 -4.31
N VAL A 254 -0.75 11.70 -5.59
CA VAL A 254 -1.66 10.72 -6.20
C VAL A 254 -1.11 10.27 -7.53
N PHE A 255 -1.39 9.03 -7.92
CA PHE A 255 -1.02 8.52 -9.22
C PHE A 255 -1.68 9.35 -10.33
N ASP A 256 -0.91 9.72 -11.35
CA ASP A 256 -1.37 10.44 -12.54
C ASP A 256 -1.48 9.47 -13.73
N ASP A 257 -0.37 9.15 -14.36
CA ASP A 257 -0.31 8.33 -15.56
C ASP A 257 1.09 7.70 -15.69
N TYR A 258 1.25 6.87 -16.72
CA TYR A 258 2.56 6.39 -17.16
C TYR A 258 3.15 7.31 -18.23
N GLY A 259 4.40 7.68 -18.07
CA GLY A 259 5.12 8.54 -19.01
C GLY A 259 6.51 8.00 -19.34
N THR A 260 7.17 8.66 -20.28
CA THR A 260 8.54 8.30 -20.69
C THR A 260 9.51 8.38 -19.51
N ILE A 261 10.43 7.43 -19.45
CA ILE A 261 11.43 7.38 -18.37
C ILE A 261 12.35 8.61 -18.48
N LYS A 262 12.39 9.43 -17.42
CA LYS A 262 13.34 10.54 -17.31
C LYS A 262 14.77 10.00 -17.20
N THR A 263 15.70 10.55 -17.96
CA THR A 263 17.11 10.16 -17.91
C THR A 263 17.80 10.72 -16.67
N GLY A 264 18.76 9.95 -16.13
CA GLY A 264 19.59 10.32 -14.97
C GLY A 264 19.09 9.71 -13.66
N ASP A 265 19.96 9.80 -12.65
CA ASP A 265 19.70 9.28 -11.33
C ASP A 265 18.70 10.19 -10.61
N VAL A 266 17.63 9.58 -10.11
CA VAL A 266 16.55 10.27 -9.41
C VAL A 266 16.37 9.62 -8.06
N GLY A 267 16.46 10.42 -6.99
CA GLY A 267 16.21 9.93 -5.62
C GLY A 267 17.29 9.03 -5.05
N GLU A 268 18.53 9.08 -5.55
CA GLU A 268 19.61 8.30 -4.97
C GLU A 268 19.90 8.71 -3.52
N ARG A 269 20.21 7.70 -2.72
CA ARG A 269 20.63 7.89 -1.33
C ARG A 269 22.00 8.54 -1.30
N ARG A 270 22.11 9.76 -0.77
CA ARG A 270 23.35 10.51 -0.63
C ARG A 270 24.14 10.16 0.60
N SER A 271 23.49 9.63 1.62
CA SER A 271 24.11 9.32 2.92
C SER A 271 24.38 7.83 3.05
N GLY A 272 25.47 7.49 3.69
CA GLY A 272 25.82 6.13 4.06
C GLY A 272 24.89 5.54 5.13
N VAL A 273 25.24 4.37 5.64
CA VAL A 273 24.59 3.72 6.78
C VAL A 273 25.59 3.55 7.90
N ILE A 274 25.09 3.54 9.12
CA ILE A 274 25.85 3.14 10.29
C ILE A 274 25.56 1.65 10.48
N ILE A 275 26.60 0.84 10.54
CA ILE A 275 26.51 -0.62 10.67
C ILE A 275 27.14 -0.99 12.02
N SER A 276 26.48 -1.90 12.75
CA SER A 276 27.07 -2.48 13.95
C SER A 276 28.28 -3.34 13.57
N GLN A 277 29.36 -3.28 14.35
CA GLN A 277 30.58 -4.06 14.13
C GLN A 277 30.66 -5.27 15.05
N ASP A 278 29.85 -5.30 16.11
CA ASP A 278 29.84 -6.37 17.11
C ASP A 278 28.42 -6.63 17.60
N ASP A 279 28.17 -7.84 18.07
CA ASP A 279 26.92 -8.20 18.77
C ASP A 279 26.92 -7.54 20.17
N GLY A 280 25.75 -7.01 20.59
CA GLY A 280 25.60 -6.45 21.93
C GLY A 280 24.42 -5.53 22.09
N ALA A 281 24.21 -5.06 23.32
CA ALA A 281 23.11 -4.12 23.59
C ALA A 281 23.56 -2.67 23.33
N ALA A 282 22.68 -1.91 22.65
CA ALA A 282 22.90 -0.50 22.37
C ALA A 282 22.97 0.34 23.66
N VAL A 283 24.01 1.11 23.81
CA VAL A 283 24.24 1.96 25.00
C VAL A 283 23.88 3.41 24.68
N ALA A 284 23.08 4.05 25.53
CA ALA A 284 22.63 5.43 25.38
C ALA A 284 23.77 6.42 25.09
N TYR A 285 24.92 6.26 25.77
CA TYR A 285 26.09 7.12 25.60
C TYR A 285 26.73 6.99 24.21
N ALA A 286 26.76 5.79 23.65
CA ALA A 286 27.27 5.56 22.30
C ALA A 286 26.31 6.13 21.24
N LEU A 287 25.00 5.89 21.40
CA LEU A 287 23.98 6.43 20.52
C LEU A 287 23.97 7.96 20.52
N TRP A 288 24.13 8.59 21.69
CA TRP A 288 24.22 10.04 21.82
C TRP A 288 25.34 10.64 20.96
N LYS A 289 26.51 9.99 20.90
CA LYS A 289 27.65 10.46 20.11
C LYS A 289 27.45 10.36 18.61
N ILE A 290 26.63 9.43 18.14
CA ILE A 290 26.45 9.18 16.71
C ILE A 290 25.13 9.74 16.16
N GLN A 291 24.21 10.22 17.02
CA GLN A 291 22.91 10.77 16.61
C GLN A 291 23.05 12.00 15.69
N GLU A 292 24.12 12.76 15.81
CA GLU A 292 24.40 13.93 14.96
C GLU A 292 24.67 13.54 13.50
N ARG A 293 25.04 12.28 13.25
CA ARG A 293 25.36 11.77 11.90
C ARG A 293 24.13 11.36 11.09
N GLY A 294 22.98 11.20 11.74
CA GLY A 294 21.75 10.79 11.07
C GLY A 294 20.71 10.22 12.02
N ARG A 295 19.60 9.77 11.44
CA ARG A 295 18.53 9.11 12.21
C ARG A 295 18.97 7.71 12.63
N LEU A 296 18.73 7.39 13.89
CA LEU A 296 18.92 6.06 14.44
C LEU A 296 17.57 5.34 14.53
N PHE A 297 17.56 4.07 14.14
CA PHE A 297 16.42 3.16 14.28
C PHE A 297 16.55 2.25 15.51
N VAL A 298 17.53 2.54 16.35
CA VAL A 298 17.93 1.75 17.51
C VAL A 298 17.71 2.57 18.76
N ASN A 299 17.13 1.96 19.78
CA ASN A 299 16.95 2.54 21.10
C ASN A 299 18.01 2.01 22.09
N PRO A 300 18.26 2.74 23.19
CA PRO A 300 19.08 2.19 24.26
C PRO A 300 18.48 0.88 24.80
N GLY A 301 19.30 -0.15 24.87
CA GLY A 301 18.91 -1.48 25.34
C GLY A 301 18.49 -2.45 24.23
N ASP A 302 18.33 -2.00 22.98
CA ASP A 302 18.07 -2.90 21.87
C ASP A 302 19.30 -3.78 21.61
N GLU A 303 19.08 -5.06 21.35
CA GLU A 303 20.14 -5.98 20.91
C GLU A 303 20.51 -5.68 19.46
N LEU A 304 21.81 -5.60 19.21
CA LEU A 304 22.41 -5.38 17.90
C LEU A 304 23.23 -6.59 17.50
N TYR A 305 23.26 -6.85 16.22
CA TYR A 305 24.03 -7.93 15.59
C TYR A 305 25.01 -7.35 14.57
N GLU A 306 26.14 -8.03 14.38
CA GLU A 306 27.16 -7.71 13.37
C GLU A 306 26.60 -7.81 11.93
#